data_573792f12655fc55fd50babc536862e9
#
_entry.id   573792f12655fc55fd50babc536862e9
#
_cell.length_a   1.000
_cell.length_b   1.000
_cell.length_c   1.000
_cell.angle_alpha   90.00
_cell.angle_beta   90.00
_cell.angle_gamma   90.00
#
_symmetry.space_group_name_H-M   'P 1'
#
loop_
_entity.id
_entity.type
_entity.pdbx_description
1 polymer ?
#
loop_
_entity_poly.entity_id
_entity_poly.type
_entity_poly.pdbx_seq_one_letter_code
_entity_poly.pdbx_strand_id
1 'polypeptide(L)' 'MTLMRAFSKLDKDGTIKLPGNIQRAVDLKEGQVVELKIVGASRKKNILLSARSAAG' A
#
# COMPACT_ATOMS: atom_id res chain seq x y z
N MET A 1 16.11 -2.04 11.85
CA MET A 1 14.97 -1.87 10.93
C MET A 1 14.06 -0.76 11.43
N THR A 2 13.66 0.10 10.55
CA THR A 2 12.81 1.24 10.91
C THR A 2 11.37 0.94 10.55
N LEU A 3 10.47 1.12 11.51
CA LEU A 3 9.05 0.99 11.26
C LEU A 3 8.49 2.35 10.86
N MET A 4 7.89 2.39 9.69
CA MET A 4 7.27 3.62 9.20
C MET A 4 5.76 3.46 9.23
N ARG A 5 5.08 4.43 9.82
CA ARG A 5 3.62 4.42 9.94
C ARG A 5 3.05 5.66 9.31
N ALA A 6 1.89 5.50 8.76
CA ALA A 6 1.12 6.63 8.27
C ALA A 6 -0.34 6.28 8.33
N PHE A 7 -1.17 7.30 8.28
CA PHE A 7 -2.61 7.11 8.34
C PHE A 7 -3.24 7.76 7.14
N SER A 8 -4.29 7.13 6.65
CA SER A 8 -5.02 7.65 5.52
C SER A 8 -6.49 7.30 5.73
N LYS A 9 -7.36 8.08 5.11
CA LYS A 9 -8.78 7.90 5.27
C LYS A 9 -9.35 7.24 4.04
N LEU A 10 -10.22 6.25 4.25
CA LEU A 10 -10.90 5.60 3.15
C LEU A 10 -12.00 6.51 2.62
N ASP A 11 -11.98 6.76 1.34
CA ASP A 11 -12.96 7.58 0.68
C ASP A 11 -14.21 6.75 0.36
N LYS A 12 -15.30 7.45 0.03
CA LYS A 12 -16.56 6.77 -0.29
C LYS A 12 -16.45 5.90 -1.54
N ASP A 13 -15.51 6.19 -2.38
CA ASP A 13 -15.30 5.42 -3.61
C ASP A 13 -14.39 4.21 -3.39
N GLY A 14 -13.97 3.98 -2.16
CA GLY A 14 -13.07 2.87 -1.85
C GLY A 14 -11.62 3.19 -2.10
N THR A 15 -11.28 4.46 -2.29
CA THR A 15 -9.89 4.85 -2.53
C THR A 15 -9.27 5.41 -1.27
N ILE A 16 -7.97 5.27 -1.16
CA ILE A 16 -7.19 5.91 -0.12
C ILE A 16 -6.03 6.64 -0.77
N LYS A 17 -5.56 7.67 -0.09
CA LYS A 17 -4.41 8.42 -0.57
C LYS A 17 -3.17 7.95 0.17
N LEU A 18 -2.16 7.56 -0.56
CA LEU A 18 -0.90 7.16 0.04
C LEU A 18 -0.05 8.40 0.30
N PRO A 19 0.36 8.61 1.55
CA PRO A 19 1.25 9.73 1.84
C PRO A 19 2.56 9.62 1.06
N GLY A 20 3.13 10.78 0.73
CA GLY A 20 4.34 10.80 -0.08
C GLY A 20 5.51 10.07 0.54
N ASN A 21 5.66 10.13 1.87
CA ASN A 21 6.74 9.42 2.52
C ASN A 21 6.60 7.91 2.38
N ILE A 22 5.37 7.40 2.39
CA ILE A 22 5.13 5.98 2.18
C ILE A 22 5.45 5.60 0.74
N GLN A 23 5.03 6.44 -0.21
CA GLN A 23 5.31 6.17 -1.62
C GLN A 23 6.81 6.09 -1.87
N ARG A 24 7.57 6.99 -1.28
CA ARG A 24 9.01 6.99 -1.45
C ARG A 24 9.67 5.80 -0.77
N ALA A 25 9.14 5.39 0.37
CA ALA A 25 9.72 4.27 1.11
C ALA A 25 9.63 2.97 0.35
N VAL A 26 8.57 2.77 -0.43
CA VAL A 26 8.40 1.56 -1.22
C VAL A 26 8.66 1.79 -2.71
N ASP A 27 9.18 2.97 -3.04
CA ASP A 27 9.61 3.29 -4.40
C ASP A 27 8.47 3.20 -5.41
N LEU A 28 7.32 3.76 -5.06
CA LEU A 28 6.17 3.79 -5.95
C LEU A 28 6.26 4.99 -6.87
N LYS A 29 5.86 4.78 -8.10
CA LYS A 29 5.85 5.82 -9.11
C LYS A 29 4.49 5.88 -9.76
N GLU A 30 4.17 7.05 -10.30
CA GLU A 30 2.90 7.27 -10.95
C GLU A 30 2.69 6.28 -12.10
N GLY A 31 1.50 5.72 -12.16
CA GLY A 31 1.17 4.77 -13.21
C GLY A 31 1.66 3.35 -12.98
N GLN A 32 2.38 3.15 -11.89
CA GLN A 32 2.92 1.82 -11.59
C GLN A 32 1.82 0.90 -11.09
N VAL A 33 1.89 -0.35 -11.49
CA VAL A 33 0.95 -1.36 -11.00
C VAL A 33 1.40 -1.84 -9.63
N VAL A 34 0.46 -1.92 -8.71
CA VAL A 34 0.75 -2.43 -7.36
C VAL A 34 -0.10 -3.66 -7.12
N GLU A 35 0.40 -4.51 -6.27
CA GLU A 35 -0.29 -5.72 -5.89
C GLU A 35 -0.87 -5.56 -4.49
N LEU A 36 -2.12 -5.95 -4.32
CA LEU A 36 -2.78 -5.92 -3.04
C LEU A 36 -3.12 -7.34 -2.63
N LYS A 37 -2.74 -7.70 -1.42
CA LYS A 37 -3.04 -9.03 -0.89
C LYS A 37 -3.75 -8.90 0.44
N ILE A 38 -4.70 -9.78 0.66
CA ILE A 38 -5.35 -9.89 1.96
C ILE A 38 -4.58 -10.93 2.75
N VAL A 39 -4.06 -10.53 3.89
CA VAL A 39 -3.29 -11.43 4.74
C VAL A 39 -3.88 -11.41 6.15
N GLY A 40 -3.75 -12.53 6.84
CA GLY A 40 -4.18 -12.63 8.22
C GLY A 40 -5.25 -13.68 8.44
N ALA A 41 -5.58 -13.86 9.72
CA ALA A 41 -6.58 -14.84 10.12
C ALA A 41 -7.98 -14.25 9.98
N SER A 42 -8.99 -15.08 10.23
CA SER A 42 -10.38 -14.76 9.93
C SER A 42 -10.86 -13.46 10.57
N ARG A 43 -10.38 -13.11 11.74
CA ARG A 43 -10.83 -11.91 12.43
C ARG A 43 -9.93 -10.72 12.23
N LYS A 44 -8.67 -10.96 11.96
CA LYS A 44 -7.73 -9.88 11.75
C LYS A 44 -7.15 -10.00 10.36
N LYS A 45 -7.68 -9.21 9.47
CA LYS A 45 -7.20 -9.19 8.10
C LYS A 45 -6.53 -7.88 7.82
N ASN A 46 -5.44 -7.96 7.10
CA ASN A 46 -4.68 -6.80 6.71
C ASN A 46 -4.51 -6.79 5.20
N ILE A 47 -4.26 -5.62 4.67
CA ILE A 47 -3.95 -5.48 3.26
C ILE A 47 -2.45 -5.24 3.14
N LEU A 48 -1.80 -6.09 2.37
CA LEU A 48 -0.39 -5.91 2.05
C LEU A 48 -0.28 -5.34 0.65
N LEU A 49 0.34 -4.17 0.56
CA LEU A 49 0.53 -3.50 -0.72
C LEU A 49 1.99 -3.63 -1.12
N SER A 50 2.22 -4.11 -2.32
CA SER A 50 3.57 -4.30 -2.83
C SER A 50 3.71 -3.66 -4.21
N ALA A 51 4.85 -3.03 -4.44
CA ALA A 51 5.14 -2.50 -5.75
C ALA A 51 5.52 -3.65 -6.69
N ARG A 52 5.00 -3.60 -7.90
CA ARG A 52 5.36 -4.59 -8.90
C ARG A 52 6.37 -4.00 -9.84
N SER A 53 7.39 -4.80 -10.16
CA SER A 53 8.39 -4.38 -11.10
C SER A 53 7.80 -4.35 -12.51
N ALA A 54 8.10 -3.28 -13.23
CA ALA A 54 7.63 -3.18 -14.61
C ALA A 54 8.24 -4.24 -15.51
N ALA A 55 9.39 -4.75 -15.12
CA ALA A 55 10.07 -5.78 -15.89
C ALA A 55 9.63 -7.17 -15.52
N GLY A 56 8.93 -7.28 -14.42
CA GLY A 56 8.51 -8.59 -13.93
C GLY A 56 7.39 -9.19 -14.72
#